data_ae6cf7278757950cd22e7ed22efc64c5
#
_entry.id   ae6cf7278757950cd22e7ed22efc64c5
#
_cell.length_a   1.000
_cell.length_b   1.000
_cell.length_c   1.000
_cell.angle_alpha   90.00
_cell.angle_beta   90.00
_cell.angle_gamma   90.00
#
_symmetry.space_group_name_H-M   'P 1'
#
loop_
_entity.id
_entity.type
_entity.pdbx_description
1 polymer ?
#
loop_
_entity_poly.entity_id
_entity_poly.type
_entity_poly.pdbx_seq_one_letter_code
_entity_poly.pdbx_strand_id
1 'polypeptide(L)'
;MLRFWNTRRPCLGNQRGFTLIELMIVVAIIGILAAIAIPLYANVQARARIAKAQADARALASAISIYAAHMAVPPTTAQGLDALTVVAVNSLGQSAGPFMAKVPPPPQNWTSYTYTGDTTAGTFVITSVGDNTTVSLP
;
A
#
# COMPACT_ATOMS: atom_id res chain seq x y z
N MET A 1 -43.52 -31.97 59.39
CA MET A 1 -43.51 -30.80 58.49
C MET A 1 -42.64 -31.10 57.28
N LEU A 2 -43.22 -31.53 56.16
CA LEU A 2 -42.50 -31.88 54.92
C LEU A 2 -42.72 -30.70 53.97
N ARG A 3 -41.63 -29.93 53.70
CA ARG A 3 -41.63 -28.83 52.70
C ARG A 3 -41.45 -29.46 51.32
N PHE A 4 -42.50 -29.44 50.50
CA PHE A 4 -42.46 -29.77 49.08
C PHE A 4 -41.65 -28.70 48.36
N TRP A 5 -40.53 -29.06 47.85
CA TRP A 5 -39.73 -28.24 46.92
C TRP A 5 -40.37 -28.29 45.53
N ASN A 6 -41.11 -27.27 45.21
CA ASN A 6 -41.73 -27.09 43.89
C ASN A 6 -40.65 -26.57 42.93
N THR A 7 -39.91 -27.46 42.31
CA THR A 7 -39.00 -27.11 41.21
C THR A 7 -39.79 -26.73 39.98
N ARG A 8 -40.00 -25.41 39.77
CA ARG A 8 -40.50 -24.88 38.53
C ARG A 8 -39.49 -25.25 37.44
N ARG A 9 -39.86 -26.17 36.55
CA ARG A 9 -39.13 -26.47 35.33
C ARG A 9 -39.23 -25.21 34.45
N PRO A 10 -38.12 -24.58 34.02
CA PRO A 10 -38.20 -23.52 33.05
C PRO A 10 -38.79 -24.12 31.77
N CYS A 11 -39.88 -23.53 31.28
CA CYS A 11 -40.39 -23.79 29.94
C CYS A 11 -39.30 -23.37 28.97
N LEU A 12 -38.60 -24.33 28.40
CA LEU A 12 -37.72 -24.11 27.24
C LEU A 12 -38.65 -23.68 26.12
N GLY A 13 -38.72 -22.36 25.91
CA GLY A 13 -39.46 -21.74 24.80
C GLY A 13 -39.01 -22.39 23.49
N ASN A 14 -39.95 -22.51 22.60
CA ASN A 14 -39.91 -23.13 21.28
C ASN A 14 -38.55 -22.96 20.58
N GLN A 15 -37.61 -23.88 20.81
CA GLN A 15 -36.32 -23.92 20.14
C GLN A 15 -36.54 -24.45 18.71
N ARG A 16 -36.91 -23.55 17.80
CA ARG A 16 -36.91 -23.86 16.39
C ARG A 16 -35.43 -23.97 15.97
N GLY A 17 -34.93 -25.18 15.85
CA GLY A 17 -33.60 -25.44 15.29
C GLY A 17 -33.58 -25.16 13.79
N PHE A 18 -32.41 -24.73 13.29
CA PHE A 18 -32.19 -24.63 11.86
C PHE A 18 -32.27 -26.01 11.20
N THR A 19 -32.89 -26.07 10.03
CA THR A 19 -32.89 -27.26 9.20
C THR A 19 -31.55 -27.40 8.48
N LEU A 20 -31.13 -28.62 8.21
CA LEU A 20 -29.91 -28.91 7.46
C LEU A 20 -29.96 -28.28 6.07
N ILE A 21 -31.12 -28.28 5.43
CA ILE A 21 -31.29 -27.70 4.09
C ILE A 21 -31.15 -26.17 4.08
N GLU A 22 -31.61 -25.46 5.10
CA GLU A 22 -31.41 -24.01 5.23
C GLU A 22 -29.93 -23.67 5.31
N LEU A 23 -29.15 -24.45 6.09
CA LEU A 23 -27.71 -24.24 6.17
C LEU A 23 -27.01 -24.55 4.85
N MET A 24 -27.39 -25.63 4.15
CA MET A 24 -26.82 -25.99 2.86
C MET A 24 -27.06 -24.94 1.79
N ILE A 25 -28.27 -24.38 1.72
CA ILE A 25 -28.59 -23.31 0.74
C ILE A 25 -27.74 -22.06 1.02
N VAL A 26 -27.60 -21.67 2.28
CA VAL A 26 -26.78 -20.49 2.66
C VAL A 26 -25.33 -20.67 2.26
N VAL A 27 -24.73 -21.83 2.56
CA VAL A 27 -23.34 -22.12 2.19
C VAL A 27 -23.17 -22.16 0.67
N ALA A 28 -24.13 -22.75 -0.06
CA ALA A 28 -24.09 -22.77 -1.53
C ALA A 28 -24.11 -21.35 -2.12
N ILE A 29 -24.98 -20.46 -1.63
CA ILE A 29 -25.05 -19.07 -2.08
C ILE A 29 -23.75 -18.31 -1.76
N ILE A 30 -23.23 -18.46 -0.53
CA ILE A 30 -21.94 -17.84 -0.15
C ILE A 30 -20.81 -18.35 -1.04
N GLY A 31 -20.77 -19.64 -1.36
CA GLY A 31 -19.78 -20.22 -2.25
C GLY A 31 -19.81 -19.61 -3.67
N ILE A 32 -21.00 -19.43 -4.23
CA ILE A 32 -21.17 -18.79 -5.54
C ILE A 32 -20.71 -17.34 -5.50
N LEU A 33 -21.13 -16.57 -4.49
CA LEU A 33 -20.72 -15.19 -4.33
C LEU A 33 -19.20 -15.05 -4.13
N ALA A 34 -18.60 -15.91 -3.31
CA ALA A 34 -17.17 -15.91 -3.06
C ALA A 34 -16.36 -16.23 -4.32
N ALA A 35 -16.83 -17.16 -5.16
CA ALA A 35 -16.17 -17.52 -6.42
C ALA A 35 -16.03 -16.31 -7.37
N ILE A 36 -16.95 -15.36 -7.34
CA ILE A 36 -16.91 -14.14 -8.14
C ILE A 36 -16.13 -13.03 -7.40
N ALA A 37 -16.34 -12.90 -6.11
CA ALA A 37 -15.78 -11.78 -5.33
C ALA A 37 -14.26 -11.89 -5.13
N ILE A 38 -13.71 -13.09 -4.92
CA ILE A 38 -12.28 -13.28 -4.63
C ILE A 38 -11.39 -12.79 -5.78
N PRO A 39 -11.57 -13.23 -7.05
CA PRO A 39 -10.73 -12.75 -8.14
C PRO A 39 -10.93 -11.26 -8.43
N LEU A 40 -12.14 -10.75 -8.29
CA LEU A 40 -12.41 -9.31 -8.44
C LEU A 40 -11.65 -8.49 -7.40
N TYR A 41 -11.65 -8.92 -6.14
CA TYR A 41 -10.95 -8.24 -5.05
C TYR A 41 -9.42 -8.23 -5.26
N ALA A 42 -8.85 -9.35 -5.73
CA ALA A 42 -7.43 -9.44 -6.06
C ALA A 42 -7.02 -8.43 -7.15
N ASN A 43 -7.84 -8.29 -8.20
CA ASN A 43 -7.60 -7.32 -9.28
C ASN A 43 -7.69 -5.86 -8.79
N VAL A 44 -8.65 -5.55 -7.91
CA VAL A 44 -8.77 -4.21 -7.31
C VAL A 44 -7.56 -3.88 -6.44
N GLN A 45 -7.07 -4.84 -5.66
CA GLN A 45 -5.87 -4.65 -4.86
C GLN A 45 -4.61 -4.42 -5.72
N ALA A 46 -4.44 -5.16 -6.80
CA ALA A 46 -3.32 -4.97 -7.72
C ALA A 46 -3.34 -3.54 -8.32
N ARG A 47 -4.50 -3.08 -8.78
CA ARG A 47 -4.66 -1.71 -9.29
C ARG A 47 -4.37 -0.65 -8.22
N ALA A 48 -4.78 -0.86 -6.98
CA ALA A 48 -4.48 0.05 -5.87
C ALA A 48 -2.98 0.14 -5.58
N ARG A 49 -2.25 -0.98 -5.62
CA ARG A 49 -0.79 -1.01 -5.48
C ARG A 49 -0.09 -0.26 -6.62
N ILE A 50 -0.52 -0.47 -7.87
CA ILE A 50 0.00 0.25 -9.05
C ILE A 50 -0.23 1.76 -8.89
N ALA A 51 -1.44 2.18 -8.53
CA ALA A 51 -1.77 3.59 -8.32
C ALA A 51 -0.92 4.21 -7.19
N LYS A 52 -0.68 3.47 -6.09
CA LYS A 52 0.21 3.91 -5.02
C LYS A 52 1.64 4.09 -5.53
N ALA A 53 2.19 3.10 -6.26
CA ALA A 53 3.54 3.19 -6.81
C ALA A 53 3.71 4.40 -7.74
N GLN A 54 2.71 4.70 -8.58
CA GLN A 54 2.71 5.87 -9.44
C GLN A 54 2.66 7.18 -8.65
N ALA A 55 1.85 7.24 -7.58
CA ALA A 55 1.76 8.43 -6.74
C ALA A 55 3.09 8.67 -6.00
N ASP A 56 3.67 7.62 -5.42
CA ASP A 56 4.95 7.69 -4.73
C ASP A 56 6.08 8.13 -5.69
N ALA A 57 6.13 7.57 -6.90
CA ALA A 57 7.13 7.94 -7.91
C ALA A 57 7.01 9.41 -8.32
N ARG A 58 5.78 9.95 -8.46
CA ARG A 58 5.56 11.39 -8.73
C ARG A 58 6.00 12.26 -7.57
N ALA A 59 5.75 11.85 -6.33
CA ALA A 59 6.21 12.57 -5.15
C ALA A 59 7.74 12.60 -5.07
N LEU A 60 8.40 11.48 -5.36
CA LEU A 60 9.86 11.39 -5.45
C LEU A 60 10.39 12.30 -6.56
N ALA A 61 9.81 12.26 -7.75
CA ALA A 61 10.21 13.12 -8.87
C ALA A 61 10.08 14.61 -8.53
N SER A 62 9.01 15.00 -7.84
CA SER A 62 8.83 16.38 -7.35
C SER A 62 9.93 16.77 -6.36
N ALA A 63 10.25 15.91 -5.40
CA ALA A 63 11.32 16.19 -4.43
C ALA A 63 12.70 16.28 -5.10
N ILE A 64 12.98 15.42 -6.10
CA ILE A 64 14.22 15.49 -6.90
C ILE A 64 14.30 16.79 -7.67
N SER A 65 13.19 17.25 -8.25
CA SER A 65 13.15 18.52 -8.99
C SER A 65 13.44 19.72 -8.06
N ILE A 66 12.93 19.70 -6.83
CA ILE A 66 13.24 20.74 -5.82
C ILE A 66 14.70 20.66 -5.39
N TYR A 67 15.23 19.45 -5.18
CA TYR A 67 16.65 19.25 -4.90
C TYR A 67 17.52 19.77 -6.04
N ALA A 68 17.20 19.44 -7.30
CA ALA A 68 17.94 19.88 -8.47
C ALA A 68 17.87 21.39 -8.66
N ALA A 69 16.75 22.03 -8.33
CA ALA A 69 16.63 23.48 -8.35
C ALA A 69 17.58 24.16 -7.34
N HIS A 70 17.84 23.51 -6.18
CA HIS A 70 18.77 24.03 -5.17
C HIS A 70 20.23 23.72 -5.50
N MET A 71 20.51 22.50 -5.96
CA MET A 71 21.86 21.99 -6.20
C MET A 71 22.37 22.25 -7.63
N ALA A 72 21.50 22.72 -8.53
CA ALA A 72 21.68 22.85 -9.99
C ALA A 72 21.79 21.51 -10.75
N VAL A 73 21.85 20.39 -10.05
CA VAL A 73 21.91 19.03 -10.62
C VAL A 73 21.07 18.06 -9.78
N PRO A 74 20.51 17.00 -10.38
CA PRO A 74 19.83 15.95 -9.60
C PRO A 74 20.83 15.20 -8.70
N PRO A 75 20.37 14.45 -7.69
CA PRO A 75 21.24 13.57 -6.90
C PRO A 75 22.01 12.62 -7.81
N THR A 76 23.24 12.26 -7.45
CA THR A 76 23.95 11.20 -8.16
C THR A 76 23.32 9.83 -7.89
N THR A 77 23.53 8.87 -8.78
CA THR A 77 23.07 7.48 -8.55
C THR A 77 23.60 6.90 -7.24
N ALA A 78 24.84 7.26 -6.84
CA ALA A 78 25.46 6.82 -5.60
C ALA A 78 24.81 7.43 -4.34
N GLN A 79 24.31 8.66 -4.42
CA GLN A 79 23.59 9.33 -3.34
C GLN A 79 22.15 8.76 -3.19
N GLY A 80 21.57 8.32 -4.30
CA GLY A 80 20.26 7.73 -4.32
C GLY A 80 19.16 8.66 -3.82
N LEU A 81 18.03 8.08 -3.43
CA LEU A 81 16.88 8.80 -2.87
C LEU A 81 17.12 9.32 -1.45
N ASP A 82 18.14 8.81 -0.75
CA ASP A 82 18.46 9.23 0.62
C ASP A 82 18.92 10.68 0.67
N ALA A 83 19.51 11.19 -0.42
CA ALA A 83 19.86 12.60 -0.56
C ALA A 83 18.70 13.56 -0.35
N LEU A 84 17.46 13.11 -0.58
CA LEU A 84 16.25 13.93 -0.41
C LEU A 84 15.85 14.10 1.06
N THR A 85 16.32 13.23 1.94
CA THR A 85 15.94 13.19 3.35
C THR A 85 16.88 13.94 4.28
N VAL A 86 17.96 14.49 3.72
CA VAL A 86 18.98 15.23 4.46
C VAL A 86 19.09 16.67 3.96
N VAL A 87 19.71 17.51 4.77
CA VAL A 87 20.03 18.89 4.37
C VAL A 87 21.18 18.83 3.35
N ALA A 88 20.99 19.53 2.23
CA ALA A 88 22.01 19.71 1.20
C ALA A 88 22.55 21.14 1.18
N VAL A 89 23.83 21.29 0.89
CA VAL A 89 24.50 22.59 0.77
C VAL A 89 24.96 22.75 -0.67
N ASN A 90 24.54 23.84 -1.33
CA ASN A 90 24.89 24.11 -2.72
C ASN A 90 26.31 24.73 -2.83
N SER A 91 26.77 24.95 -4.06
CA SER A 91 28.07 25.56 -4.36
C SER A 91 28.24 26.98 -3.83
N LEU A 92 27.16 27.67 -3.49
CA LEU A 92 27.14 29.02 -2.90
C LEU A 92 27.15 28.98 -1.37
N GLY A 93 27.25 27.79 -0.75
CA GLY A 93 27.22 27.63 0.71
C GLY A 93 25.83 27.74 1.33
N GLN A 94 24.77 27.74 0.53
CA GLN A 94 23.40 27.83 1.01
C GLN A 94 22.88 26.43 1.37
N SER A 95 22.25 26.30 2.50
CA SER A 95 21.63 25.05 2.97
C SER A 95 20.15 25.02 2.66
N ALA A 96 19.65 23.90 2.13
CA ALA A 96 18.21 23.63 2.00
C ALA A 96 17.90 22.15 2.26
N GLY A 97 16.64 21.86 2.53
CA GLY A 97 16.17 20.52 2.84
C GLY A 97 15.83 20.32 4.33
N PRO A 98 15.44 19.09 4.72
CA PRO A 98 15.21 17.96 3.83
C PRO A 98 14.08 18.24 2.82
N PHE A 99 14.22 17.73 1.60
CA PHE A 99 13.26 17.93 0.49
C PHE A 99 12.08 16.95 0.58
N MET A 100 12.26 15.89 1.37
CA MET A 100 11.25 14.91 1.70
C MET A 100 11.50 14.41 3.13
N ALA A 101 10.44 14.23 3.90
CA ALA A 101 10.58 13.74 5.28
C ALA A 101 11.10 12.29 5.34
N LYS A 102 10.71 11.46 4.39
CA LYS A 102 11.10 10.05 4.29
C LYS A 102 10.81 9.53 2.88
N VAL A 103 11.68 8.65 2.37
CA VAL A 103 11.39 7.89 1.16
C VAL A 103 10.19 6.97 1.42
N PRO A 104 9.12 7.03 0.60
CA PRO A 104 7.95 6.20 0.80
C PRO A 104 8.29 4.71 0.64
N PRO A 105 7.74 3.83 1.49
CA PRO A 105 7.90 2.40 1.30
C PRO A 105 7.12 1.94 0.06
N PRO A 106 7.68 1.01 -0.73
CA PRO A 106 6.98 0.47 -1.87
C PRO A 106 5.68 -0.23 -1.47
N PRO A 107 4.73 -0.42 -2.38
CA PRO A 107 3.56 -1.26 -2.14
C PRO A 107 3.98 -2.69 -1.75
N GLN A 108 3.07 -3.42 -1.11
CA GLN A 108 3.31 -4.82 -0.74
C GLN A 108 3.63 -5.68 -1.97
N ASN A 109 4.68 -6.50 -1.88
CA ASN A 109 5.22 -7.36 -2.95
C ASN A 109 5.79 -6.58 -4.16
N TRP A 110 6.16 -5.31 -3.98
CA TRP A 110 6.87 -4.51 -4.96
C TRP A 110 8.34 -4.34 -4.58
N THR A 111 9.20 -4.15 -5.58
CA THR A 111 10.61 -3.79 -5.35
C THR A 111 10.70 -2.37 -4.78
N SER A 112 11.73 -2.12 -3.98
CA SER A 112 12.06 -0.75 -3.57
C SER A 112 12.26 0.15 -4.79
N TYR A 113 11.97 1.44 -4.63
CA TYR A 113 12.20 2.41 -5.69
C TYR A 113 13.70 2.47 -6.02
N THR A 114 14.05 2.14 -7.26
CA THR A 114 15.39 2.26 -7.78
C THR A 114 15.53 3.63 -8.45
N TYR A 115 16.63 4.31 -8.15
CA TYR A 115 16.93 5.63 -8.68
C TYR A 115 18.22 5.58 -9.49
N THR A 116 18.22 6.21 -10.65
CA THR A 116 19.40 6.46 -11.47
C THR A 116 19.39 7.93 -11.88
N GLY A 117 20.44 8.66 -11.52
CA GLY A 117 20.60 10.08 -11.85
C GLY A 117 21.79 10.30 -12.76
N ASP A 118 21.61 11.13 -13.79
CA ASP A 118 22.67 11.64 -14.65
C ASP A 118 22.81 13.13 -14.39
N THR A 119 23.88 13.50 -13.68
CA THR A 119 24.18 14.90 -13.35
C THR A 119 24.67 15.70 -14.54
N THR A 120 25.18 15.04 -15.59
CA THR A 120 25.66 15.71 -16.82
C THR A 120 24.48 16.08 -17.73
N ALA A 121 23.55 15.14 -17.91
CA ALA A 121 22.35 15.38 -18.69
C ALA A 121 21.26 16.13 -17.89
N GLY A 122 21.39 16.20 -16.56
CA GLY A 122 20.37 16.79 -15.68
C GLY A 122 19.09 15.96 -15.60
N THR A 123 19.16 14.65 -15.93
CA THR A 123 18.03 13.74 -15.98
C THR A 123 18.10 12.70 -14.89
N PHE A 124 16.97 12.08 -14.58
CA PHE A 124 16.90 10.97 -13.63
C PHE A 124 15.81 9.99 -14.05
N VAL A 125 15.91 8.77 -13.55
CA VAL A 125 14.89 7.75 -13.74
C VAL A 125 14.60 7.09 -12.40
N ILE A 126 13.31 6.93 -12.09
CA ILE A 126 12.82 6.21 -10.92
C ILE A 126 12.05 4.99 -11.42
N THR A 127 12.38 3.81 -10.93
CA THR A 127 11.68 2.57 -11.30
C THR A 127 11.27 1.78 -10.08
N SER A 128 10.14 1.08 -10.17
CA SER A 128 9.69 0.07 -9.23
C SER A 128 8.87 -0.97 -9.97
N VAL A 129 8.97 -2.23 -9.57
CA VAL A 129 8.36 -3.37 -10.26
C VAL A 129 7.51 -4.17 -9.29
N GLY A 130 6.32 -4.54 -9.72
CA GLY A 130 5.39 -5.42 -8.99
C GLY A 130 4.12 -5.67 -9.79
N ASP A 131 3.35 -6.69 -9.40
CA ASP A 131 2.08 -7.06 -10.07
C ASP A 131 2.22 -7.17 -11.60
N ASN A 132 3.33 -7.73 -12.11
CA ASN A 132 3.69 -7.83 -13.54
C ASN A 132 3.73 -6.47 -14.28
N THR A 133 3.95 -5.38 -13.55
CA THR A 133 3.98 -4.02 -14.10
C THR A 133 5.23 -3.30 -13.62
N THR A 134 5.83 -2.51 -14.49
CA THR A 134 6.92 -1.60 -14.15
C THR A 134 6.38 -0.18 -14.13
N VAL A 135 6.55 0.51 -13.03
CA VAL A 135 6.33 1.96 -12.94
C VAL A 135 7.68 2.62 -13.13
N SER A 136 7.80 3.45 -14.17
CA SER A 136 9.00 4.23 -14.48
C SER A 136 8.61 5.68 -14.72
N LEU A 137 9.38 6.60 -14.15
CA LEU A 137 9.29 8.03 -14.39
C LEU A 137 10.67 8.56 -14.76
N PRO A 138 10.77 9.32 -15.86
CA PRO A 138 11.99 10.01 -16.26
C PRO A 138 12.25 11.23 -15.39
#